data_5a461c832916ac9fa667caf41c5c11fb
#
_entry.id   5a461c832916ac9fa667caf41c5c11fb
#
_cell.length_a   1.000
_cell.length_b   1.000
_cell.length_c   1.000
_cell.angle_alpha   90.00
_cell.angle_beta   90.00
_cell.angle_gamma   90.00
#
_symmetry.space_group_name_H-M   'P 1'
#
loop_
_entity.id
_entity.type
_entity.pdbx_description
1 polymer ?
#
loop_
_entity_poly.entity_id
_entity_poly.type
_entity_poly.pdbx_seq_one_letter_code
_entity_poly.pdbx_strand_id
1 'polypeptide(L)'
;VLDVGSIVRMLMSGDVQRMTQDRQTEFAEMLLTALPKANTAVTPVEPVVKAVEALPPPLQAPEPAPEDHRIYYHVTNLPGFQEMAREQIGLMYTSGLLAQSQLYINLHYSIGDYQEFRQEWSQHPLADRIHWVYAPAGPEEREHTTARLMWAHAQGTQAEYNILYVHQKGISYRGLEREFVTRDWQRYMDYWTIAQWQECVTALADPGADACGCNWREHPFPHYSGNQYWVRSGFLRNCVPLRLPLEVGYQSQTDHVSPYTDDYKFDVEAWIGHCGAGAHNLWESGRDHYWQSYPAEEYLLRVSKSNVAPAQG
;
A
#
# COMPACT_ATOMS: atom_id res chain seq x y z
N VAL A 1 19.42 -5.36 -29.86
CA VAL A 1 18.69 -6.59 -29.50
C VAL A 1 18.40 -6.47 -28.02
N LEU A 2 17.13 -6.32 -27.65
CA LEU A 2 16.71 -6.30 -26.24
C LEU A 2 16.86 -7.71 -25.66
N ASP A 3 17.46 -7.83 -24.49
CA ASP A 3 17.51 -9.10 -23.76
C ASP A 3 16.13 -9.43 -23.14
N VAL A 4 15.91 -10.69 -22.79
CA VAL A 4 14.63 -11.16 -22.24
C VAL A 4 14.24 -10.40 -20.96
N GLY A 5 15.21 -10.04 -20.13
CA GLY A 5 14.96 -9.27 -18.91
C GLY A 5 14.46 -7.85 -19.20
N SER A 6 14.96 -7.22 -20.25
CA SER A 6 14.49 -5.91 -20.72
C SER A 6 13.06 -5.99 -21.29
N ILE A 7 12.76 -7.05 -22.03
CA ILE A 7 11.41 -7.31 -22.55
C ILE A 7 10.41 -7.51 -21.41
N VAL A 8 10.76 -8.36 -20.44
CA VAL A 8 9.90 -8.59 -19.26
C VAL A 8 9.67 -7.29 -18.48
N ARG A 9 10.72 -6.48 -18.28
CA ARG A 9 10.58 -5.18 -17.62
C ARG A 9 9.62 -4.25 -18.36
N MET A 10 9.73 -4.16 -19.70
CA MET A 10 8.82 -3.32 -20.51
C MET A 10 7.37 -3.79 -20.43
N LEU A 11 7.12 -5.10 -20.40
CA LEU A 11 5.78 -5.66 -20.24
C LEU A 11 5.22 -5.36 -18.84
N MET A 12 6.05 -5.47 -17.80
CA MET A 12 5.64 -5.25 -16.41
C MET A 12 5.46 -3.78 -16.06
N SER A 13 6.20 -2.86 -16.72
CA SER A 13 6.09 -1.41 -16.48
C SER A 13 4.89 -0.77 -17.17
N GLY A 14 4.20 -1.49 -18.05
CA GLY A 14 3.13 -0.93 -18.88
C GLY A 14 3.63 0.02 -19.99
N ASP A 15 4.95 0.08 -20.23
CA ASP A 15 5.52 0.98 -21.25
C ASP A 15 5.09 0.58 -22.67
N VAL A 16 4.80 -0.71 -22.88
CA VAL A 16 4.26 -1.20 -24.17
C VAL A 16 2.91 -0.57 -24.47
N GLN A 17 2.07 -0.37 -23.48
CA GLN A 17 0.74 0.27 -23.63
C GLN A 17 0.85 1.78 -23.94
N ARG A 18 1.98 2.40 -23.59
CA ARG A 18 2.26 3.81 -23.86
C ARG A 18 2.91 4.06 -25.21
N MET A 19 3.26 2.98 -25.94
CA MET A 19 3.80 3.09 -27.29
C MET A 19 2.69 3.42 -28.28
N THR A 20 3.07 4.10 -29.37
CA THR A 20 2.17 4.24 -30.52
C THR A 20 1.82 2.88 -31.11
N GLN A 21 0.70 2.77 -31.80
CA GLN A 21 0.22 1.51 -32.40
C GLN A 21 1.30 0.84 -33.27
N ASP A 22 2.04 1.63 -34.06
CA ASP A 22 3.10 1.13 -34.92
C ASP A 22 4.24 0.50 -34.10
N ARG A 23 4.66 1.16 -33.01
CA ARG A 23 5.69 0.62 -32.10
C ARG A 23 5.25 -0.61 -31.33
N GLN A 24 3.96 -0.72 -30.98
CA GLN A 24 3.41 -1.92 -30.37
C GLN A 24 3.46 -3.10 -31.36
N THR A 25 3.18 -2.86 -32.65
CA THR A 25 3.26 -3.86 -33.70
C THR A 25 4.70 -4.33 -33.90
N GLU A 26 5.66 -3.41 -34.02
CA GLU A 26 7.10 -3.72 -34.13
C GLU A 26 7.59 -4.54 -32.92
N PHE A 27 7.14 -4.19 -31.71
CA PHE A 27 7.48 -4.89 -30.49
C PHE A 27 6.90 -6.31 -30.45
N ALA A 28 5.66 -6.48 -30.90
CA ALA A 28 5.02 -7.81 -31.01
C ALA A 28 5.73 -8.70 -32.02
N GLU A 29 6.13 -8.17 -33.18
CA GLU A 29 6.90 -8.91 -34.19
C GLU A 29 8.29 -9.30 -33.67
N MET A 30 8.94 -8.42 -32.92
CA MET A 30 10.24 -8.71 -32.29
C MET A 30 10.09 -9.81 -31.22
N LEU A 31 9.01 -9.81 -30.42
CA LEU A 31 8.70 -10.87 -29.45
C LEU A 31 8.52 -12.23 -30.15
N LEU A 32 7.75 -12.28 -31.23
CA LEU A 32 7.50 -13.49 -31.99
C LEU A 32 8.78 -14.07 -32.63
N THR A 33 9.75 -13.21 -32.95
CA THR A 33 11.05 -13.63 -33.50
C THR A 33 12.06 -14.01 -32.43
N ALA A 34 11.94 -13.49 -31.21
CA ALA A 34 12.85 -13.78 -30.10
C ALA A 34 12.48 -15.06 -29.33
N LEU A 35 11.21 -15.50 -29.40
CA LEU A 35 10.79 -16.76 -28.79
C LEU A 35 11.35 -17.95 -29.59
N PRO A 36 12.02 -18.92 -28.93
CA PRO A 36 12.45 -20.13 -29.61
C PRO A 36 11.20 -20.81 -30.19
N LYS A 37 11.24 -21.17 -31.48
CA LYS A 37 10.18 -21.93 -32.13
C LYS A 37 9.96 -23.20 -31.33
N ALA A 38 8.89 -23.23 -30.54
CA ALA A 38 8.52 -24.39 -29.76
C ALA A 38 8.28 -25.55 -30.73
N ASN A 39 9.07 -26.60 -30.59
CA ASN A 39 8.91 -27.84 -31.34
C ASN A 39 7.58 -28.43 -30.86
N THR A 40 6.54 -28.32 -31.68
CA THR A 40 5.16 -28.77 -31.37
C THR A 40 5.07 -30.30 -31.50
N ALA A 41 5.62 -30.99 -30.52
CA ALA A 41 5.19 -32.32 -30.15
C ALA A 41 4.53 -32.21 -28.76
N VAL A 42 3.32 -31.67 -28.73
CA VAL A 42 2.51 -31.68 -27.54
C VAL A 42 1.89 -33.06 -27.38
N THR A 43 2.51 -33.88 -26.54
CA THR A 43 1.82 -35.03 -25.96
C THR A 43 0.72 -34.47 -25.07
N PRO A 44 -0.55 -34.93 -25.16
CA PRO A 44 -1.59 -34.49 -24.25
C PRO A 44 -1.18 -34.83 -22.82
N VAL A 45 -0.85 -33.81 -22.02
CA VAL A 45 -0.69 -33.97 -20.58
C VAL A 45 -2.10 -34.00 -20.02
N GLU A 46 -2.54 -35.17 -19.50
CA GLU A 46 -3.75 -35.21 -18.70
C GLU A 46 -3.68 -34.13 -17.61
N PRO A 47 -4.78 -33.39 -17.37
CA PRO A 47 -4.80 -32.41 -16.33
C PRO A 47 -4.63 -33.12 -14.98
N VAL A 48 -3.46 -33.08 -14.41
CA VAL A 48 -3.25 -33.43 -13.01
C VAL A 48 -3.96 -32.35 -12.20
N VAL A 49 -5.25 -32.55 -11.96
CA VAL A 49 -5.98 -31.85 -10.91
C VAL A 49 -5.41 -32.38 -9.59
N LYS A 50 -4.25 -31.84 -9.15
CA LYS A 50 -3.86 -31.94 -7.77
C LYS A 50 -4.98 -31.28 -6.98
N ALA A 51 -5.67 -32.07 -6.17
CA ALA A 51 -6.59 -31.56 -5.18
C ALA A 51 -5.88 -30.40 -4.46
N VAL A 52 -6.42 -29.21 -4.63
CA VAL A 52 -6.02 -28.07 -3.82
C VAL A 52 -6.40 -28.47 -2.41
N GLU A 53 -5.41 -28.90 -1.62
CA GLU A 53 -5.63 -29.06 -0.20
C GLU A 53 -6.27 -27.78 0.29
N ALA A 54 -7.46 -27.88 0.86
CA ALA A 54 -8.18 -26.75 1.40
C ALA A 54 -7.20 -26.00 2.33
N LEU A 55 -6.91 -24.75 1.98
CA LEU A 55 -6.11 -23.89 2.83
C LEU A 55 -6.70 -23.94 4.24
N PRO A 56 -5.89 -24.08 5.29
CA PRO A 56 -6.40 -24.06 6.64
C PRO A 56 -7.22 -22.78 6.82
N PRO A 57 -8.35 -22.85 7.56
CA PRO A 57 -9.15 -21.66 7.82
C PRO A 57 -8.23 -20.55 8.34
N PRO A 58 -8.46 -19.30 7.98
CA PRO A 58 -7.64 -18.20 8.47
C PRO A 58 -7.55 -18.33 9.99
N LEU A 59 -6.32 -18.41 10.50
CA LEU A 59 -6.07 -18.42 11.93
C LEU A 59 -6.81 -17.21 12.50
N GLN A 60 -7.81 -17.46 13.34
CA GLN A 60 -8.45 -16.38 14.10
C GLN A 60 -7.33 -15.74 14.92
N ALA A 61 -6.90 -14.54 14.50
CA ALA A 61 -5.97 -13.76 15.29
C ALA A 61 -6.59 -13.55 16.67
N PRO A 62 -5.80 -13.66 17.77
CA PRO A 62 -6.31 -13.33 19.09
C PRO A 62 -6.95 -11.95 19.06
N GLU A 63 -8.09 -11.79 19.73
CA GLU A 63 -8.70 -10.45 19.84
C GLU A 63 -7.67 -9.52 20.49
N PRO A 64 -7.28 -8.43 19.83
CA PRO A 64 -6.32 -7.48 20.38
C PRO A 64 -6.90 -6.82 21.63
N ALA A 65 -6.02 -6.38 22.52
CA ALA A 65 -6.46 -5.56 23.65
C ALA A 65 -7.27 -4.37 23.15
N PRO A 66 -8.33 -3.96 23.85
CA PRO A 66 -9.25 -2.90 23.38
C PRO A 66 -8.57 -1.56 23.08
N GLU A 67 -7.38 -1.34 23.65
CA GLU A 67 -6.62 -0.10 23.55
C GLU A 67 -5.56 -0.11 22.45
N ASP A 68 -5.29 -1.28 21.82
CA ASP A 68 -4.25 -1.38 20.79
C ASP A 68 -4.69 -0.70 19.48
N HIS A 69 -3.78 0.08 18.92
CA HIS A 69 -3.93 0.54 17.53
C HIS A 69 -3.76 -0.64 16.58
N ARG A 70 -4.26 -0.52 15.36
CA ARG A 70 -4.09 -1.54 14.33
C ARG A 70 -3.40 -0.96 13.11
N ILE A 71 -2.34 -1.63 12.68
CA ILE A 71 -1.60 -1.26 11.48
C ILE A 71 -1.93 -2.29 10.40
N TYR A 72 -2.37 -1.83 9.24
CA TYR A 72 -2.59 -2.66 8.07
C TYR A 72 -1.57 -2.30 7.01
N TYR A 73 -0.67 -3.22 6.79
CA TYR A 73 0.44 -3.03 5.89
C TYR A 73 0.30 -3.89 4.63
N HIS A 74 0.12 -3.21 3.50
CA HIS A 74 0.08 -3.85 2.20
C HIS A 74 1.50 -4.04 1.67
N VAL A 75 1.91 -5.29 1.51
CA VAL A 75 3.24 -5.67 1.01
C VAL A 75 3.11 -6.39 -0.33
N THR A 76 3.74 -5.86 -1.36
CA THR A 76 3.75 -6.43 -2.72
C THR A 76 5.10 -7.04 -3.03
N ASN A 77 5.13 -8.31 -3.44
CA ASN A 77 6.37 -9.02 -3.81
C ASN A 77 6.94 -8.50 -5.15
N LEU A 78 7.53 -7.30 -5.09
CA LEU A 78 8.31 -6.72 -6.17
C LEU A 78 9.77 -6.59 -5.74
N PRO A 79 10.74 -6.46 -6.67
CA PRO A 79 12.15 -6.31 -6.32
C PRO A 79 12.38 -5.21 -5.27
N GLY A 80 13.07 -5.55 -4.17
CA GLY A 80 13.36 -4.63 -3.07
C GLY A 80 12.25 -4.52 -1.99
N PHE A 81 11.17 -5.33 -2.08
CA PHE A 81 10.08 -5.28 -1.09
C PHE A 81 10.55 -5.56 0.34
N GLN A 82 11.47 -6.52 0.53
CA GLN A 82 11.97 -6.89 1.85
C GLN A 82 12.75 -5.74 2.50
N GLU A 83 13.59 -5.05 1.74
CA GLU A 83 14.34 -3.90 2.24
C GLU A 83 13.40 -2.79 2.70
N MET A 84 12.42 -2.42 1.86
CA MET A 84 11.44 -1.39 2.19
C MET A 84 10.58 -1.80 3.40
N ALA A 85 10.17 -3.06 3.47
CA ALA A 85 9.40 -3.56 4.61
C ALA A 85 10.22 -3.54 5.91
N ARG A 86 11.51 -3.90 5.88
CA ARG A 86 12.39 -3.79 7.04
C ARG A 86 12.55 -2.34 7.51
N GLU A 87 12.69 -1.40 6.59
CA GLU A 87 12.76 0.02 6.92
C GLU A 87 11.47 0.49 7.64
N GLN A 88 10.29 0.20 7.06
CA GLN A 88 9.01 0.64 7.63
C GLN A 88 8.69 -0.05 8.95
N ILE A 89 8.85 -1.38 9.06
CA ILE A 89 8.61 -2.12 10.32
C ILE A 89 9.66 -1.72 11.37
N GLY A 90 10.92 -1.53 10.97
CA GLY A 90 11.97 -1.00 11.85
C GLY A 90 11.63 0.38 12.40
N LEU A 91 11.03 1.26 11.59
CA LEU A 91 10.55 2.56 12.02
C LEU A 91 9.35 2.44 12.98
N MET A 92 8.40 1.53 12.72
CA MET A 92 7.29 1.23 13.64
C MET A 92 7.80 0.74 14.99
N TYR A 93 8.86 -0.06 15.00
CA TYR A 93 9.49 -0.54 16.22
C TYR A 93 10.21 0.59 16.97
N THR A 94 11.07 1.33 16.30
CA THR A 94 11.93 2.37 16.92
C THR A 94 11.14 3.60 17.38
N SER A 95 10.00 3.91 16.74
CA SER A 95 9.06 4.95 17.18
C SER A 95 8.19 4.54 18.36
N GLY A 96 8.23 3.27 18.77
CA GLY A 96 7.36 2.71 19.81
C GLY A 96 5.93 2.38 19.35
N LEU A 97 5.59 2.66 18.09
CA LEU A 97 4.26 2.41 17.55
C LEU A 97 3.90 0.93 17.62
N LEU A 98 4.82 0.04 17.21
CA LEU A 98 4.58 -1.40 17.19
C LEU A 98 4.31 -1.97 18.59
N ALA A 99 4.87 -1.36 19.65
CA ALA A 99 4.62 -1.77 21.03
C ALA A 99 3.19 -1.49 21.51
N GLN A 100 2.47 -0.58 20.82
CA GLN A 100 1.09 -0.17 21.13
C GLN A 100 0.10 -0.53 20.01
N SER A 101 0.50 -1.45 19.12
CA SER A 101 -0.30 -1.78 17.95
C SER A 101 -0.28 -3.28 17.67
N GLN A 102 -1.29 -3.73 16.92
CA GLN A 102 -1.29 -5.02 16.24
C GLN A 102 -0.99 -4.76 14.76
N LEU A 103 0.03 -5.39 14.20
CA LEU A 103 0.46 -5.23 12.82
C LEU A 103 -0.06 -6.38 11.95
N TYR A 104 -0.94 -6.09 11.00
CA TYR A 104 -1.46 -7.03 10.02
C TYR A 104 -0.74 -6.81 8.70
N ILE A 105 0.16 -7.73 8.34
CA ILE A 105 0.88 -7.69 7.08
C ILE A 105 0.10 -8.48 6.05
N ASN A 106 -0.51 -7.79 5.09
CA ASN A 106 -1.18 -8.41 3.96
C ASN A 106 -0.20 -8.58 2.80
N LEU A 107 0.15 -9.83 2.53
CA LEU A 107 1.10 -10.21 1.48
C LEU A 107 0.36 -10.39 0.15
N HIS A 108 0.76 -9.60 -0.85
CA HIS A 108 0.19 -9.64 -2.19
C HIS A 108 1.19 -10.28 -3.17
N TYR A 109 0.74 -11.18 -4.03
CA TYR A 109 1.54 -12.05 -4.91
C TYR A 109 2.31 -13.18 -4.18
N SER A 110 2.92 -14.05 -4.92
CA SER A 110 3.45 -15.39 -4.65
C SER A 110 4.02 -15.68 -3.24
N ILE A 111 3.80 -16.90 -2.79
CA ILE A 111 4.08 -17.39 -1.42
C ILE A 111 5.59 -17.62 -1.18
N GLY A 112 6.38 -17.89 -2.23
CA GLY A 112 7.73 -18.43 -2.08
C GLY A 112 8.71 -17.52 -1.30
N ASP A 113 8.76 -16.25 -1.67
CA ASP A 113 9.77 -15.32 -1.16
C ASP A 113 9.40 -14.75 0.23
N TYR A 114 8.17 -14.98 0.68
CA TYR A 114 7.70 -14.51 1.99
C TYR A 114 8.13 -15.39 3.15
N GLN A 115 8.50 -16.64 2.92
CA GLN A 115 8.85 -17.54 4.01
C GLN A 115 10.08 -17.07 4.77
N GLU A 116 11.14 -16.66 4.06
CA GLU A 116 12.34 -16.12 4.68
C GLU A 116 12.06 -14.82 5.43
N PHE A 117 11.33 -13.91 4.79
CA PHE A 117 10.92 -12.65 5.39
C PHE A 117 10.07 -12.86 6.66
N ARG A 118 9.09 -13.78 6.62
CA ARG A 118 8.29 -14.15 7.78
C ARG A 118 9.13 -14.79 8.88
N GLN A 119 10.07 -15.65 8.53
CA GLN A 119 10.94 -16.30 9.50
C GLN A 119 11.83 -15.29 10.22
N GLU A 120 12.36 -14.29 9.52
CA GLU A 120 13.13 -13.20 10.11
C GLU A 120 12.32 -12.49 11.22
N TRP A 121 11.10 -12.10 10.93
CA TRP A 121 10.26 -11.39 11.89
C TRP A 121 9.67 -12.28 12.99
N SER A 122 9.63 -13.59 12.81
CA SER A 122 9.20 -14.52 13.86
C SER A 122 10.15 -14.56 15.06
N GLN A 123 11.37 -14.09 14.91
CA GLN A 123 12.36 -13.97 15.97
C GLN A 123 12.38 -12.57 16.63
N HIS A 124 11.55 -11.66 16.16
CA HIS A 124 11.48 -10.31 16.69
C HIS A 124 10.85 -10.29 18.09
N PRO A 125 11.31 -9.44 19.04
CA PRO A 125 10.74 -9.36 20.38
C PRO A 125 9.24 -9.07 20.45
N LEU A 126 8.67 -8.46 19.41
CA LEU A 126 7.24 -8.17 19.27
C LEU A 126 6.58 -9.05 18.18
N ALA A 127 7.09 -10.26 17.95
CA ALA A 127 6.54 -11.17 16.95
C ALA A 127 5.07 -11.56 17.20
N ASP A 128 4.65 -11.60 18.45
CA ASP A 128 3.27 -11.83 18.89
C ASP A 128 2.29 -10.74 18.46
N ARG A 129 2.80 -9.56 18.11
CA ARG A 129 2.01 -8.44 17.58
C ARG A 129 1.96 -8.40 16.06
N ILE A 130 2.63 -9.33 15.37
CA ILE A 130 2.72 -9.36 13.90
C ILE A 130 1.86 -10.50 13.37
N HIS A 131 0.80 -10.15 12.66
CA HIS A 131 -0.15 -11.08 12.06
C HIS A 131 0.05 -11.12 10.55
N TRP A 132 0.35 -12.31 10.06
CA TRP A 132 0.55 -12.54 8.63
C TRP A 132 -0.78 -12.92 8.01
N VAL A 133 -1.26 -12.06 7.13
CA VAL A 133 -2.50 -12.27 6.38
C VAL A 133 -2.13 -12.56 4.94
N TYR A 134 -2.66 -13.63 4.42
CA TYR A 134 -2.54 -13.97 3.02
C TYR A 134 -3.91 -13.83 2.37
N ALA A 135 -4.08 -12.84 1.52
CA ALA A 135 -5.24 -12.74 0.66
C ALA A 135 -4.87 -13.32 -0.71
N PRO A 136 -5.47 -14.45 -1.12
CA PRO A 136 -5.31 -14.95 -2.47
C PRO A 136 -6.03 -13.98 -3.43
N ALA A 137 -5.27 -13.01 -3.92
CA ALA A 137 -5.77 -11.95 -4.76
C ALA A 137 -5.05 -11.99 -6.10
N GLY A 138 -5.77 -11.67 -7.17
CA GLY A 138 -5.17 -11.44 -8.47
C GLY A 138 -4.32 -10.17 -8.48
N PRO A 139 -3.44 -10.00 -9.49
CA PRO A 139 -2.61 -8.80 -9.61
C PRO A 139 -3.42 -7.50 -9.70
N GLU A 140 -4.65 -7.59 -10.16
CA GLU A 140 -5.57 -6.47 -10.32
C GLU A 140 -6.13 -5.96 -9.00
N GLU A 141 -6.19 -6.81 -7.97
CA GLU A 141 -6.82 -6.47 -6.69
C GLU A 141 -5.95 -5.60 -5.78
N ARG A 142 -4.63 -5.62 -6.00
CA ARG A 142 -3.66 -4.71 -5.35
C ARG A 142 -4.02 -4.39 -3.89
N GLU A 143 -4.09 -3.13 -3.55
CA GLU A 143 -4.34 -2.60 -2.20
C GLU A 143 -5.78 -2.80 -1.72
N HIS A 144 -6.74 -3.10 -2.63
CA HIS A 144 -8.16 -3.31 -2.28
C HIS A 144 -8.35 -4.40 -1.23
N THR A 145 -7.57 -5.48 -1.30
CA THR A 145 -7.66 -6.58 -0.33
C THR A 145 -7.30 -6.13 1.09
N THR A 146 -6.32 -5.23 1.22
CA THR A 146 -5.92 -4.68 2.53
C THR A 146 -6.99 -3.71 3.05
N ALA A 147 -7.53 -2.84 2.20
CA ALA A 147 -8.61 -1.94 2.58
C ALA A 147 -9.87 -2.69 3.01
N ARG A 148 -10.22 -3.77 2.31
CA ARG A 148 -11.34 -4.66 2.72
C ARG A 148 -11.08 -5.37 4.04
N LEU A 149 -9.85 -5.80 4.31
CA LEU A 149 -9.48 -6.39 5.59
C LEU A 149 -9.65 -5.38 6.73
N MET A 150 -9.21 -4.13 6.53
CA MET A 150 -9.42 -3.04 7.49
C MET A 150 -10.92 -2.85 7.79
N TRP A 151 -11.73 -2.76 6.75
CA TRP A 151 -13.17 -2.60 6.88
C TRP A 151 -13.82 -3.79 7.61
N ALA A 152 -13.50 -5.03 7.22
CA ALA A 152 -14.04 -6.24 7.83
C ALA A 152 -13.68 -6.33 9.32
N HIS A 153 -12.45 -6.00 9.70
CA HIS A 153 -12.04 -5.98 11.10
C HIS A 153 -12.74 -4.86 11.89
N ALA A 154 -13.00 -3.70 11.27
CA ALA A 154 -13.78 -2.64 11.91
C ALA A 154 -15.23 -3.06 12.13
N GLN A 155 -15.84 -3.81 11.20
CA GLN A 155 -17.19 -4.37 11.35
C GLN A 155 -17.27 -5.44 12.44
N GLY A 156 -16.20 -6.21 12.64
CA GLY A 156 -16.15 -7.34 13.56
C GLY A 156 -16.21 -6.96 15.05
N THR A 157 -16.08 -5.67 15.40
CA THR A 157 -16.11 -5.21 16.79
C THR A 157 -16.77 -3.84 16.95
N GLN A 158 -17.38 -3.59 18.10
CA GLN A 158 -17.89 -2.27 18.47
C GLN A 158 -16.85 -1.42 19.22
N ALA A 159 -15.71 -2.01 19.60
CA ALA A 159 -14.62 -1.27 20.23
C ALA A 159 -14.06 -0.20 19.29
N GLU A 160 -13.76 0.96 19.84
CA GLU A 160 -13.10 2.04 19.09
C GLU A 160 -11.59 1.88 19.19
N TYR A 161 -10.92 1.97 18.04
CA TYR A 161 -9.47 1.99 17.92
C TYR A 161 -9.06 2.78 16.68
N ASN A 162 -7.81 3.22 16.67
CA ASN A 162 -7.25 3.91 15.50
C ASN A 162 -6.56 2.91 14.59
N ILE A 163 -6.66 3.14 13.31
CA ILE A 163 -6.13 2.30 12.25
C ILE A 163 -5.11 3.09 11.45
N LEU A 164 -3.91 2.57 11.30
CA LEU A 164 -2.93 3.07 10.33
C LEU A 164 -2.93 2.17 9.08
N TYR A 165 -3.15 2.75 7.93
CA TYR A 165 -2.93 2.11 6.64
C TYR A 165 -1.57 2.49 6.08
N VAL A 166 -0.77 1.49 5.72
CA VAL A 166 0.58 1.62 5.14
C VAL A 166 0.70 0.74 3.91
N HIS A 167 1.43 1.21 2.90
CA HIS A 167 1.82 0.40 1.77
C HIS A 167 3.24 0.77 1.29
N GLN A 168 3.79 -0.04 0.39
CA GLN A 168 5.13 0.16 -0.16
C GLN A 168 5.12 1.17 -1.32
N LYS A 169 4.91 2.46 -1.00
CA LYS A 169 4.86 3.52 -2.02
C LYS A 169 6.11 3.54 -2.86
N GLY A 170 5.94 3.50 -4.18
CA GLY A 170 7.05 3.59 -5.11
C GLY A 170 7.81 2.28 -5.34
N ILE A 171 7.41 1.15 -4.74
CA ILE A 171 8.10 -0.15 -4.93
C ILE A 171 8.22 -0.52 -6.42
N SER A 172 7.22 -0.19 -7.24
CA SER A 172 7.23 -0.43 -8.69
C SER A 172 8.23 0.45 -9.46
N TYR A 173 8.80 1.46 -8.82
CA TYR A 173 9.81 2.35 -9.42
C TYR A 173 11.24 2.00 -9.02
N ARG A 174 11.47 0.92 -8.28
CA ARG A 174 12.81 0.47 -7.89
C ARG A 174 13.68 0.20 -9.11
N GLY A 175 14.90 0.77 -9.12
CA GLY A 175 15.82 0.71 -10.23
C GLY A 175 15.45 1.58 -11.44
N LEU A 176 14.41 2.39 -11.35
CA LEU A 176 13.99 3.33 -12.39
C LEU A 176 14.37 4.77 -12.04
N GLU A 177 14.37 5.65 -13.04
CA GLU A 177 14.73 7.07 -12.90
C GLU A 177 13.97 7.80 -11.78
N ARG A 178 12.73 7.39 -11.51
CA ARG A 178 11.87 8.00 -10.49
C ARG A 178 12.04 7.42 -9.08
N GLU A 179 12.91 6.46 -8.88
CA GLU A 179 13.06 5.80 -7.57
C GLU A 179 13.35 6.81 -6.46
N PHE A 180 14.27 7.74 -6.68
CA PHE A 180 14.65 8.70 -5.66
C PHE A 180 13.49 9.63 -5.23
N VAL A 181 12.67 10.10 -6.18
CA VAL A 181 11.51 10.95 -5.90
C VAL A 181 10.45 10.18 -5.09
N THR A 182 10.15 8.95 -5.51
CA THR A 182 9.16 8.13 -4.82
C THR A 182 9.64 7.66 -3.46
N ARG A 183 10.95 7.48 -3.27
CA ARG A 183 11.54 7.13 -1.98
C ARG A 183 11.51 8.31 -0.99
N ASP A 184 11.79 9.52 -1.44
CA ASP A 184 11.61 10.72 -0.62
C ASP A 184 10.14 10.90 -0.22
N TRP A 185 9.22 10.66 -1.15
CA TRP A 185 7.79 10.69 -0.87
C TRP A 185 7.39 9.67 0.19
N GLN A 186 7.84 8.41 0.06
CA GLN A 186 7.60 7.39 1.05
C GLN A 186 8.13 7.80 2.43
N ARG A 187 9.41 8.23 2.52
CA ARG A 187 10.03 8.65 3.77
C ARG A 187 9.32 9.82 4.44
N TYR A 188 8.82 10.75 3.64
CA TYR A 188 8.03 11.87 4.13
C TYR A 188 6.72 11.40 4.78
N MET A 189 5.99 10.47 4.13
CA MET A 189 4.78 9.90 4.71
C MET A 189 5.09 9.08 5.95
N ASP A 190 6.11 8.23 5.91
CA ASP A 190 6.53 7.40 7.03
C ASP A 190 6.94 8.25 8.24
N TYR A 191 7.58 9.39 8.01
CA TYR A 191 7.92 10.33 9.08
C TYR A 191 6.66 10.83 9.81
N TRP A 192 5.65 11.31 9.09
CA TRP A 192 4.46 11.89 9.71
C TRP A 192 3.51 10.84 10.29
N THR A 193 3.37 9.70 9.63
CA THR A 193 2.36 8.72 10.05
C THR A 193 2.90 7.58 10.90
N ILE A 194 4.22 7.31 10.86
CA ILE A 194 4.87 6.25 11.63
C ILE A 194 5.80 6.83 12.69
N ALA A 195 6.74 7.70 12.33
CA ALA A 195 7.68 8.23 13.32
C ALA A 195 7.03 9.23 14.29
N GLN A 196 6.07 10.03 13.81
CA GLN A 196 5.31 11.02 14.60
C GLN A 196 3.86 10.54 14.84
N TRP A 197 3.64 9.26 14.97
CA TRP A 197 2.30 8.66 15.07
C TRP A 197 1.44 9.24 16.20
N GLN A 198 2.05 9.69 17.31
CA GLN A 198 1.33 10.30 18.44
C GLN A 198 0.58 11.57 18.02
N GLU A 199 1.12 12.33 17.06
CA GLU A 199 0.46 13.52 16.52
C GLU A 199 -0.82 13.15 15.77
N CYS A 200 -0.79 12.04 14.99
CA CYS A 200 -1.98 11.51 14.34
C CYS A 200 -3.05 11.07 15.35
N VAL A 201 -2.63 10.32 16.39
CA VAL A 201 -3.56 9.85 17.43
C VAL A 201 -4.16 11.02 18.20
N THR A 202 -3.36 12.05 18.49
CA THR A 202 -3.84 13.28 19.14
C THR A 202 -4.85 14.02 18.26
N ALA A 203 -4.58 14.13 16.97
CA ALA A 203 -5.51 14.74 16.01
C ALA A 203 -6.84 13.97 15.94
N LEU A 204 -6.79 12.62 15.94
CA LEU A 204 -7.99 11.78 15.92
C LEU A 204 -8.79 11.80 17.23
N ALA A 205 -8.26 12.36 18.30
CA ALA A 205 -9.04 12.62 19.53
C ALA A 205 -10.04 13.76 19.36
N ASP A 206 -9.87 14.64 18.35
CA ASP A 206 -10.86 15.63 17.97
C ASP A 206 -12.08 14.92 17.33
N PRO A 207 -13.31 15.13 17.85
CA PRO A 207 -14.52 14.54 17.28
C PRO A 207 -14.77 14.87 15.81
N GLY A 208 -14.23 16.00 15.33
CA GLY A 208 -14.34 16.42 13.93
C GLY A 208 -13.35 15.73 12.99
N ALA A 209 -12.34 15.02 13.51
CA ALA A 209 -11.33 14.35 12.72
C ALA A 209 -11.62 12.84 12.63
N ASP A 210 -11.96 12.38 11.44
CA ASP A 210 -12.15 10.94 11.15
C ASP A 210 -10.88 10.28 10.65
N ALA A 211 -10.04 11.04 9.96
CA ALA A 211 -8.77 10.59 9.41
C ALA A 211 -7.66 11.62 9.61
N CYS A 212 -6.40 11.16 9.66
CA CYS A 212 -5.22 11.99 9.84
C CYS A 212 -4.06 11.49 9.00
N GLY A 213 -3.35 12.40 8.37
CA GLY A 213 -2.20 12.10 7.52
C GLY A 213 -1.49 13.37 7.06
N CYS A 214 -0.78 13.28 5.95
CA CYS A 214 -0.13 14.43 5.32
C CYS A 214 -0.54 14.58 3.86
N ASN A 215 -0.48 15.82 3.35
CA ASN A 215 -0.84 16.17 1.98
C ASN A 215 -2.26 15.74 1.59
N TRP A 216 -3.27 16.16 2.37
CA TRP A 216 -4.65 16.03 1.95
C TRP A 216 -4.91 16.84 0.70
N ARG A 217 -5.62 16.28 -0.26
CA ARG A 217 -6.00 16.89 -1.54
C ARG A 217 -7.50 16.76 -1.73
N GLU A 218 -8.12 17.85 -2.22
CA GLU A 218 -9.53 17.84 -2.63
C GLU A 218 -9.70 17.44 -4.10
N HIS A 219 -8.64 17.59 -4.89
CA HIS A 219 -8.66 17.33 -6.32
C HIS A 219 -7.58 16.31 -6.73
N PRO A 220 -7.88 15.43 -7.72
CA PRO A 220 -9.13 15.28 -8.49
C PRO A 220 -10.30 14.71 -7.67
N PHE A 221 -10.05 14.13 -6.53
CA PHE A 221 -11.00 13.63 -5.52
C PHE A 221 -10.37 13.79 -4.13
N PRO A 222 -11.18 13.79 -3.04
CA PRO A 222 -10.64 13.90 -1.69
C PRO A 222 -9.78 12.70 -1.30
N HIS A 223 -8.51 12.90 -0.97
CA HIS A 223 -7.57 11.83 -0.59
C HIS A 223 -6.30 12.34 0.10
N TYR A 224 -5.62 11.49 0.82
CA TYR A 224 -4.23 11.71 1.21
C TYR A 224 -3.31 11.33 0.06
N SER A 225 -2.55 12.30 -0.46
CA SER A 225 -1.61 12.06 -1.56
C SER A 225 -0.55 11.03 -1.14
N GLY A 226 -0.48 9.91 -1.86
CA GLY A 226 0.37 8.78 -1.53
C GLY A 226 -0.32 7.67 -0.73
N ASN A 227 -1.59 7.84 -0.34
CA ASN A 227 -2.44 6.80 0.21
C ASN A 227 -1.88 6.13 1.49
N GLN A 228 -1.40 6.94 2.44
CA GLN A 228 -0.96 6.48 3.76
C GLN A 228 -1.56 7.40 4.83
N TYR A 229 -2.34 6.82 5.76
CA TYR A 229 -3.14 7.60 6.69
C TYR A 229 -3.57 6.81 7.93
N TRP A 230 -3.92 7.55 8.96
CA TRP A 230 -4.66 7.07 10.12
C TRP A 230 -6.15 7.31 9.95
N VAL A 231 -6.98 6.43 10.51
CA VAL A 231 -8.44 6.56 10.47
C VAL A 231 -9.08 5.89 11.70
N ARG A 232 -10.19 6.43 12.19
CA ARG A 232 -10.95 5.82 13.31
C ARG A 232 -11.75 4.61 12.82
N SER A 233 -11.76 3.53 13.62
CA SER A 233 -12.53 2.32 13.30
C SER A 233 -14.04 2.62 13.22
N GLY A 234 -14.56 3.50 14.08
CA GLY A 234 -15.96 3.92 14.05
C GLY A 234 -16.38 4.59 12.75
N PHE A 235 -15.52 5.41 12.17
CA PHE A 235 -15.75 5.99 10.85
C PHE A 235 -15.78 4.90 9.78
N LEU A 236 -14.78 3.99 9.76
CA LEU A 236 -14.73 2.90 8.76
C LEU A 236 -15.94 1.96 8.82
N ARG A 237 -16.53 1.74 9.99
CA ARG A 237 -17.78 0.96 10.11
C ARG A 237 -18.93 1.53 9.28
N ASN A 238 -18.96 2.83 9.10
CA ASN A 238 -20.00 3.52 8.34
C ASN A 238 -19.64 3.69 6.84
N CYS A 239 -18.40 3.38 6.44
CA CYS A 239 -18.00 3.42 5.05
C CYS A 239 -18.62 2.29 4.24
N VAL A 240 -18.90 2.57 2.97
CA VAL A 240 -19.21 1.53 2.00
C VAL A 240 -17.93 0.72 1.75
N PRO A 241 -17.99 -0.63 1.82
CA PRO A 241 -16.82 -1.45 1.56
C PRO A 241 -16.35 -1.30 0.12
N LEU A 242 -15.04 -1.24 -0.07
CA LEU A 242 -14.46 -1.32 -1.41
C LEU A 242 -14.77 -2.68 -2.03
N ARG A 243 -15.23 -2.67 -3.27
CA ARG A 243 -15.36 -3.88 -4.08
C ARG A 243 -14.01 -4.28 -4.66
N LEU A 244 -13.83 -5.59 -4.86
CA LEU A 244 -12.65 -6.07 -5.58
C LEU A 244 -12.86 -5.87 -7.09
N PRO A 245 -11.83 -5.47 -7.85
CA PRO A 245 -11.94 -5.24 -9.30
C PRO A 245 -12.44 -6.44 -10.11
N LEU A 246 -12.23 -7.66 -9.60
CA LEU A 246 -12.71 -8.90 -10.23
C LEU A 246 -14.12 -9.31 -9.82
N GLU A 247 -14.79 -8.58 -8.91
CA GLU A 247 -16.18 -8.88 -8.53
C GLU A 247 -17.13 -8.56 -9.70
N VAL A 248 -18.09 -9.45 -9.92
CA VAL A 248 -19.11 -9.25 -10.97
C VAL A 248 -19.87 -7.94 -10.71
N GLY A 249 -19.94 -7.11 -11.74
CA GLY A 249 -20.59 -5.78 -11.65
C GLY A 249 -19.74 -4.71 -10.96
N TYR A 250 -18.42 -4.93 -10.85
CA TYR A 250 -17.51 -3.88 -10.41
C TYR A 250 -17.64 -2.67 -11.33
N GLN A 251 -17.75 -1.52 -10.71
CA GLN A 251 -17.63 -0.21 -11.35
C GLN A 251 -16.74 0.63 -10.47
N SER A 252 -15.76 1.32 -11.05
CA SER A 252 -14.91 2.25 -10.29
C SER A 252 -15.78 3.24 -9.54
N GLN A 253 -15.41 3.50 -8.28
CA GLN A 253 -16.10 4.47 -7.42
C GLN A 253 -15.63 5.90 -7.68
N THR A 254 -14.59 6.05 -8.49
CA THR A 254 -14.09 7.36 -8.90
C THR A 254 -14.66 7.74 -10.25
N ASP A 255 -15.27 8.92 -10.34
CA ASP A 255 -15.63 9.54 -11.64
C ASP A 255 -14.38 10.05 -12.37
N HIS A 256 -13.20 9.77 -11.82
CA HIS A 256 -11.95 10.15 -12.43
C HIS A 256 -11.66 9.26 -13.63
N VAL A 257 -12.01 9.75 -14.79
CA VAL A 257 -11.61 9.14 -16.06
C VAL A 257 -10.13 9.40 -16.25
N SER A 258 -9.31 8.45 -15.76
CA SER A 258 -7.89 8.45 -16.13
C SER A 258 -7.79 8.20 -17.64
N PRO A 259 -6.93 8.92 -18.36
CA PRO A 259 -6.57 8.54 -19.74
C PRO A 259 -5.85 7.17 -19.77
N TYR A 260 -5.56 6.61 -18.62
CA TYR A 260 -4.96 5.29 -18.42
C TYR A 260 -6.05 4.34 -17.91
N THR A 261 -6.14 3.16 -18.50
CA THR A 261 -7.21 2.15 -18.32
C THR A 261 -7.30 1.51 -16.92
N ASP A 262 -6.50 1.94 -15.95
CA ASP A 262 -6.39 1.38 -14.59
C ASP A 262 -7.11 2.22 -13.53
N ASP A 263 -8.32 2.66 -13.80
CA ASP A 263 -9.07 3.60 -12.92
C ASP A 263 -9.33 3.04 -11.52
N TYR A 264 -9.49 1.73 -11.39
CA TYR A 264 -9.74 1.05 -10.12
C TYR A 264 -8.63 1.26 -9.06
N LYS A 265 -7.39 1.54 -9.47
CA LYS A 265 -6.30 1.80 -8.52
C LYS A 265 -6.53 3.05 -7.66
N PHE A 266 -7.30 4.02 -8.17
CA PHE A 266 -7.62 5.24 -7.46
C PHE A 266 -8.77 5.06 -6.46
N ASP A 267 -9.55 3.99 -6.58
CA ASP A 267 -10.65 3.71 -5.65
C ASP A 267 -10.15 3.55 -4.21
N VAL A 268 -8.99 2.92 -4.02
CA VAL A 268 -8.38 2.78 -2.69
C VAL A 268 -7.88 4.12 -2.16
N GLU A 269 -7.29 4.95 -3.02
CA GLU A 269 -6.81 6.29 -2.64
C GLU A 269 -8.00 7.21 -2.28
N ALA A 270 -9.10 7.13 -3.02
CA ALA A 270 -10.28 7.97 -2.84
C ALA A 270 -11.23 7.47 -1.74
N TRP A 271 -11.08 6.24 -1.29
CA TRP A 271 -12.09 5.53 -0.49
C TRP A 271 -12.56 6.32 0.73
N ILE A 272 -11.66 6.71 1.62
CA ILE A 272 -12.04 7.43 2.85
C ILE A 272 -12.58 8.83 2.54
N GLY A 273 -12.06 9.49 1.50
CA GLY A 273 -12.56 10.77 1.05
C GLY A 273 -13.99 10.68 0.51
N HIS A 274 -14.30 9.65 -0.28
CA HIS A 274 -15.66 9.41 -0.77
C HIS A 274 -16.63 9.02 0.34
N CYS A 275 -16.15 8.44 1.45
CA CYS A 275 -16.96 8.22 2.65
C CYS A 275 -17.23 9.54 3.43
N GLY A 276 -16.64 10.65 3.03
CA GLY A 276 -16.83 11.96 3.67
C GLY A 276 -16.01 12.15 4.94
N ALA A 277 -14.78 11.58 4.99
CA ALA A 277 -13.92 11.72 6.16
C ALA A 277 -13.65 13.18 6.53
N GLY A 278 -13.82 13.54 7.78
CA GLY A 278 -13.23 14.73 8.38
C GLY A 278 -11.72 14.57 8.43
N ALA A 279 -11.03 15.10 7.41
CA ALA A 279 -9.59 14.89 7.24
C ALA A 279 -8.77 15.92 8.02
N HIS A 280 -7.84 15.46 8.85
CA HIS A 280 -6.84 16.30 9.50
C HIS A 280 -5.51 16.18 8.77
N ASN A 281 -4.96 17.30 8.29
CA ASN A 281 -3.69 17.34 7.58
C ASN A 281 -2.57 17.81 8.50
N LEU A 282 -1.70 16.89 8.95
CA LEU A 282 -0.59 17.23 9.84
C LEU A 282 0.43 18.15 9.17
N TRP A 283 0.66 17.93 7.90
CA TRP A 283 1.67 18.64 7.16
C TRP A 283 1.34 18.73 5.68
N GLU A 284 1.62 19.90 5.12
CA GLU A 284 1.50 20.17 3.69
C GLU A 284 2.86 20.49 3.11
N SER A 285 3.34 19.64 2.19
CA SER A 285 4.65 19.84 1.55
C SER A 285 4.64 20.97 0.52
N GLY A 286 3.48 21.26 -0.07
CA GLY A 286 3.35 22.16 -1.21
C GLY A 286 3.99 21.64 -2.50
N ARG A 287 4.32 20.34 -2.55
CA ARG A 287 5.01 19.70 -3.67
C ARG A 287 4.10 18.74 -4.44
N ASP A 288 4.37 18.63 -5.73
CA ASP A 288 3.90 17.49 -6.52
C ASP A 288 4.91 16.35 -6.43
N HIS A 289 4.66 15.42 -5.53
CA HIS A 289 5.54 14.28 -5.27
C HIS A 289 5.64 13.28 -6.43
N TYR A 290 4.84 13.44 -7.46
CA TYR A 290 5.03 12.68 -8.70
C TYR A 290 6.30 13.11 -9.45
N TRP A 291 6.71 14.37 -9.30
CA TRP A 291 7.80 14.95 -10.09
C TRP A 291 8.87 15.63 -9.25
N GLN A 292 8.57 15.92 -7.98
CA GLN A 292 9.43 16.71 -7.13
C GLN A 292 9.86 15.93 -5.90
N SER A 293 11.16 15.83 -5.68
CA SER A 293 11.74 15.30 -4.44
C SER A 293 11.40 16.22 -3.26
N TYR A 294 11.24 15.63 -2.09
CA TYR A 294 11.05 16.33 -0.83
C TYR A 294 11.96 15.70 0.24
N PRO A 295 13.25 16.06 0.24
CA PRO A 295 14.23 15.45 1.11
C PRO A 295 13.97 15.76 2.58
N ALA A 296 14.42 14.86 3.46
CA ALA A 296 14.13 14.90 4.89
C ALA A 296 14.55 16.21 5.56
N GLU A 297 15.63 16.82 5.10
CA GLU A 297 16.14 18.09 5.63
C GLU A 297 15.10 19.22 5.55
N GLU A 298 14.25 19.21 4.54
CA GLU A 298 13.27 20.28 4.35
C GLU A 298 12.13 20.25 5.38
N TYR A 299 11.67 19.08 5.83
CA TYR A 299 10.61 18.99 6.83
C TYR A 299 11.16 18.86 8.25
N LEU A 300 12.30 18.22 8.48
CA LEU A 300 12.90 18.09 9.80
C LEU A 300 13.36 19.46 10.36
N LEU A 301 13.95 20.31 9.52
CA LEU A 301 14.38 21.65 9.92
C LEU A 301 13.22 22.57 10.29
N ARG A 302 12.04 22.38 9.69
CA ARG A 302 10.85 23.18 10.00
C ARG A 302 10.23 22.78 11.33
N VAL A 303 10.20 21.48 11.64
CA VAL A 303 9.74 20.97 12.94
C VAL A 303 10.58 21.51 14.09
N SER A 304 11.91 21.55 13.95
CA SER A 304 12.79 22.10 14.97
C SER A 304 12.58 23.59 15.25
N LYS A 305 12.11 24.35 14.26
CA LYS A 305 11.81 25.79 14.40
C LYS A 305 10.44 26.06 15.02
N SER A 306 9.45 25.19 14.81
CA SER A 306 8.11 25.33 15.40
C SER A 306 8.10 25.00 16.89
N ASN A 307 9.04 24.18 17.37
CA ASN A 307 9.17 23.82 18.79
C ASN A 307 9.96 24.83 19.63
N VAL A 308 10.54 25.89 19.02
CA VAL A 308 11.12 27.01 19.76
C VAL A 308 9.98 27.97 20.07
N ALA A 309 9.36 27.83 21.23
CA ALA A 309 8.41 28.81 21.74
C ALA A 309 9.08 30.20 21.73
N PRO A 310 8.38 31.28 21.31
CA PRO A 310 8.94 32.62 21.42
C PRO A 310 9.27 32.86 22.90
N ALA A 311 10.51 33.19 23.16
CA ALA A 311 10.93 33.64 24.49
C ALA A 311 9.98 34.78 24.89
N GLN A 312 9.20 34.54 25.96
CA GLN A 312 8.35 35.58 26.54
C GLN A 312 9.31 36.70 27.00
N GLY A 313 9.30 37.81 26.26
CA GLY A 313 9.95 39.05 26.62
C GLY A 313 9.10 39.87 27.57
#